data_b90bca4237f8aaebed23e3db6949448f
#
_entry.id   b90bca4237f8aaebed23e3db6949448f
#
_cell.length_a   1.000
_cell.length_b   1.000
_cell.length_c   1.000
_cell.angle_alpha   90.00
_cell.angle_beta   90.00
_cell.angle_gamma   90.00
#
_symmetry.space_group_name_H-M   'P 1'
#
loop_
_entity.id
_entity.type
_entity.pdbx_description
1 polymer ?
#
loop_
_entity_poly.entity_id
_entity_poly.type
_entity_poly.pdbx_seq_one_letter_code
_entity_poly.pdbx_strand_id
1 'polypeptide(L)'
;YVNDATLAWLGGFPGDGLREVFGITATELDTLYPGEKNTALFADGSRADIQDYCELLETAGSTEVLATYGEDFYKDYAVATRHAFGKGTAYYIAARMDAAGNAKVFRAAMEQAGCTMQTLPDGVEYPCREDERAVYHFYLNTTETDKTVTVPAGLDLLTGKSVSGEVTLGRYGACAVEVLK
;
A
#
# COMPACT_ATOMS: atom_id res chain seq x y z
N TYR A 1 -13.34 -7.48 -16.26
CA TYR A 1 -13.46 -8.89 -16.59
C TYR A 1 -13.78 -9.06 -18.06
N VAL A 2 -13.02 -9.85 -18.73
CA VAL A 2 -13.10 -10.08 -20.16
C VAL A 2 -13.34 -11.56 -20.39
N ASN A 3 -14.29 -11.91 -21.29
CA ASN A 3 -14.49 -13.28 -21.70
C ASN A 3 -13.30 -13.74 -22.57
N ASP A 4 -12.65 -14.83 -22.19
CA ASP A 4 -11.43 -15.32 -22.85
C ASP A 4 -11.65 -15.69 -24.33
N ALA A 5 -12.87 -16.13 -24.67
CA ALA A 5 -13.19 -16.55 -26.03
C ALA A 5 -13.52 -15.40 -26.98
N THR A 6 -14.12 -14.32 -26.47
CA THR A 6 -14.62 -13.21 -27.30
C THR A 6 -14.02 -11.86 -26.95
N LEU A 7 -13.23 -11.77 -25.88
CA LEU A 7 -12.74 -10.51 -25.30
C LEU A 7 -13.86 -9.52 -24.94
N ALA A 8 -15.08 -10.02 -24.74
CA ALA A 8 -16.21 -9.21 -24.41
C ALA A 8 -16.23 -8.87 -22.93
N TRP A 9 -16.59 -7.63 -22.61
CA TRP A 9 -16.80 -7.16 -21.24
C TRP A 9 -18.01 -7.87 -20.62
N LEU A 10 -17.80 -8.57 -19.50
CA LEU A 10 -18.85 -9.36 -18.83
C LEU A 10 -19.63 -8.55 -17.78
N GLY A 11 -19.92 -7.29 -18.08
CA GLY A 11 -20.76 -6.42 -17.26
C GLY A 11 -20.16 -6.06 -15.89
N GLY A 12 -20.01 -4.77 -15.62
CA GLY A 12 -19.56 -4.21 -14.35
C GLY A 12 -18.15 -4.64 -13.90
N PHE A 13 -17.41 -3.70 -13.36
CA PHE A 13 -16.08 -3.94 -12.80
C PHE A 13 -16.11 -3.64 -11.29
N PRO A 14 -15.35 -4.33 -10.46
CA PRO A 14 -14.64 -5.59 -10.73
C PRO A 14 -15.60 -6.76 -10.93
N GLY A 15 -15.12 -7.85 -11.53
CA GLY A 15 -15.95 -9.00 -11.88
C GLY A 15 -16.58 -9.73 -10.68
N ASP A 16 -17.30 -10.78 -11.01
CA ASP A 16 -18.13 -11.57 -10.09
C ASP A 16 -17.42 -11.91 -8.76
N GLY A 17 -18.15 -11.70 -7.67
CA GLY A 17 -17.69 -11.90 -6.31
C GLY A 17 -16.81 -10.74 -5.78
N LEU A 18 -16.03 -10.08 -6.61
CA LEU A 18 -15.17 -8.97 -6.15
C LEU A 18 -15.98 -7.70 -5.84
N ARG A 19 -17.09 -7.46 -6.52
CA ARG A 19 -18.01 -6.37 -6.19
C ARG A 19 -18.56 -6.49 -4.77
N GLU A 20 -18.90 -7.70 -4.35
CA GLU A 20 -19.33 -7.96 -2.98
C GLU A 20 -18.19 -7.79 -1.98
N VAL A 21 -16.98 -8.28 -2.32
CA VAL A 21 -15.79 -8.18 -1.48
C VAL A 21 -15.41 -6.73 -1.24
N PHE A 22 -15.37 -5.91 -2.29
CA PHE A 22 -14.98 -4.49 -2.18
C PHE A 22 -16.16 -3.56 -1.83
N GLY A 23 -17.40 -4.04 -1.98
CA GLY A 23 -18.59 -3.22 -1.78
C GLY A 23 -18.69 -2.06 -2.75
N ILE A 24 -18.21 -2.24 -4.01
CA ILE A 24 -18.20 -1.20 -5.03
C ILE A 24 -18.59 -1.77 -6.42
N THR A 25 -19.00 -0.86 -7.28
CA THR A 25 -19.09 -1.10 -8.73
C THR A 25 -18.45 0.09 -9.44
N ALA A 26 -17.44 -0.16 -10.27
CA ALA A 26 -16.90 0.87 -11.15
C ALA A 26 -17.77 0.95 -12.40
N THR A 27 -18.34 2.11 -12.63
CA THR A 27 -19.34 2.35 -13.71
C THR A 27 -18.71 2.99 -14.93
N GLU A 28 -17.67 3.77 -14.74
CA GLU A 28 -16.98 4.54 -15.78
C GLU A 28 -15.50 4.69 -15.47
N LEU A 29 -14.71 4.91 -16.49
CA LEU A 29 -13.28 5.23 -16.41
C LEU A 29 -13.05 6.53 -17.18
N ASP A 30 -12.54 7.53 -16.50
CA ASP A 30 -12.04 8.76 -17.11
C ASP A 30 -10.51 8.73 -17.23
N THR A 31 -9.98 9.19 -18.35
CA THR A 31 -8.55 9.21 -18.63
C THR A 31 -8.03 10.65 -18.64
N LEU A 32 -7.10 10.94 -17.76
CA LEU A 32 -6.43 12.24 -17.70
C LEU A 32 -5.33 12.32 -18.78
N TYR A 33 -5.35 13.42 -19.57
CA TYR A 33 -4.31 13.67 -20.56
C TYR A 33 -2.98 14.08 -19.90
N PRO A 34 -1.84 13.94 -20.60
CA PRO A 34 -0.55 14.37 -20.08
C PRO A 34 -0.57 15.83 -19.59
N GLY A 35 -0.29 16.04 -18.31
CA GLY A 35 -0.31 17.35 -17.66
C GLY A 35 -1.61 17.68 -16.94
N GLU A 36 -2.68 16.95 -17.18
CA GLU A 36 -3.91 17.03 -16.38
C GLU A 36 -3.75 16.26 -15.06
N LYS A 37 -4.44 16.73 -14.05
CA LYS A 37 -4.42 16.15 -12.71
C LYS A 37 -5.79 16.28 -12.08
N ASN A 38 -6.12 15.36 -11.20
CA ASN A 38 -7.16 15.50 -10.19
C ASN A 38 -6.54 15.35 -8.80
N THR A 39 -7.32 15.47 -7.76
CA THR A 39 -6.86 15.41 -6.37
C THR A 39 -7.72 14.43 -5.59
N ALA A 40 -7.09 13.55 -4.83
CA ALA A 40 -7.76 12.78 -3.79
C ALA A 40 -7.82 13.60 -2.50
N LEU A 41 -9.01 13.78 -1.94
CA LEU A 41 -9.27 14.48 -0.68
C LEU A 41 -9.60 13.46 0.41
N PHE A 42 -8.73 13.33 1.39
CA PHE A 42 -8.93 12.45 2.54
C PHE A 42 -9.73 13.12 3.65
N ALA A 43 -10.42 12.33 4.48
CA ALA A 43 -11.26 12.83 5.57
C ALA A 43 -10.50 13.68 6.62
N ASP A 44 -9.19 13.50 6.77
CA ASP A 44 -8.33 14.30 7.65
C ASP A 44 -7.87 15.63 7.03
N GLY A 45 -8.35 15.96 5.83
CA GLY A 45 -8.00 17.16 5.08
C GLY A 45 -6.71 17.06 4.27
N SER A 46 -5.98 15.94 4.33
CA SER A 46 -4.80 15.73 3.48
C SER A 46 -5.21 15.47 2.03
N ARG A 47 -4.27 15.72 1.11
CA ARG A 47 -4.47 15.61 -0.34
C ARG A 47 -3.40 14.75 -0.97
N ALA A 48 -3.74 14.11 -2.09
CA ALA A 48 -2.80 13.41 -2.96
C ALA A 48 -3.10 13.74 -4.42
N ASP A 49 -2.04 13.85 -5.24
CA ASP A 49 -2.18 14.07 -6.67
C ASP A 49 -2.64 12.78 -7.37
N ILE A 50 -3.57 12.91 -8.31
CA ILE A 50 -4.04 11.83 -9.18
C ILE A 50 -3.59 12.12 -10.61
N GLN A 51 -3.13 11.09 -11.32
CA GLN A 51 -2.68 11.14 -12.70
C GLN A 51 -3.25 9.96 -13.48
N ASP A 52 -3.24 10.08 -14.80
CA ASP A 52 -3.53 9.06 -15.80
C ASP A 52 -4.97 8.62 -15.87
N TYR A 53 -5.60 8.16 -14.78
CA TYR A 53 -6.98 7.68 -14.81
C TYR A 53 -7.72 7.84 -13.48
N CYS A 54 -9.05 7.90 -13.59
CA CYS A 54 -10.01 7.98 -12.50
C CYS A 54 -11.15 6.99 -12.78
N GLU A 55 -11.38 6.02 -11.91
CA GLU A 55 -12.57 5.15 -11.98
C GLU A 55 -13.70 5.78 -11.17
N LEU A 56 -14.90 5.82 -11.74
CA LEU A 56 -16.09 6.33 -11.07
C LEU A 56 -16.79 5.18 -10.35
N LEU A 57 -16.81 5.25 -9.02
CA LEU A 57 -17.35 4.21 -8.17
C LEU A 57 -18.76 4.51 -7.65
N GLU A 58 -19.65 3.54 -7.78
CA GLU A 58 -20.82 3.41 -6.93
C GLU A 58 -20.45 2.55 -5.72
N THR A 59 -20.75 3.03 -4.51
CA THR A 59 -20.45 2.33 -3.25
C THR A 59 -21.69 1.72 -2.63
N ALA A 60 -21.57 0.50 -2.09
CA ALA A 60 -22.62 -0.07 -1.25
C ALA A 60 -22.73 0.71 0.07
N GLY A 61 -23.91 0.72 0.69
CA GLY A 61 -24.15 1.51 1.90
C GLY A 61 -23.29 1.14 3.13
N SER A 62 -22.64 -0.04 3.10
CA SER A 62 -21.69 -0.50 4.13
C SER A 62 -20.23 -0.18 3.80
N THR A 63 -19.96 0.40 2.65
CA THR A 63 -18.61 0.75 2.19
C THR A 63 -18.22 2.13 2.74
N GLU A 64 -17.11 2.19 3.44
CA GLU A 64 -16.56 3.44 3.92
C GLU A 64 -15.68 4.09 2.86
N VAL A 65 -15.91 5.38 2.60
CA VAL A 65 -15.11 6.19 1.69
C VAL A 65 -13.96 6.84 2.47
N LEU A 66 -12.72 6.53 2.08
CA LEU A 66 -11.49 7.05 2.71
C LEU A 66 -11.02 8.34 2.05
N ALA A 67 -11.26 8.48 0.75
CA ALA A 67 -10.93 9.68 -0.02
C ALA A 67 -11.94 9.86 -1.17
N THR A 68 -12.15 11.12 -1.57
CA THR A 68 -13.02 11.50 -2.70
C THR A 68 -12.25 12.32 -3.72
N TYR A 69 -12.75 12.37 -4.98
CA TYR A 69 -12.21 13.29 -5.99
C TYR A 69 -12.49 14.74 -5.62
N GLY A 70 -11.50 15.61 -5.82
CA GLY A 70 -11.60 17.04 -5.51
C GLY A 70 -12.14 17.90 -6.65
N GLU A 71 -12.05 17.44 -7.89
CA GLU A 71 -12.30 18.22 -9.09
C GLU A 71 -13.08 17.42 -10.14
N ASP A 72 -13.51 18.11 -11.21
CA ASP A 72 -14.25 17.60 -12.35
C ASP A 72 -15.72 17.25 -12.06
N PHE A 73 -16.45 16.70 -13.07
CA PHE A 73 -17.88 16.35 -12.97
C PHE A 73 -18.13 15.20 -11.97
N TYR A 74 -17.12 14.41 -11.67
CA TYR A 74 -17.14 13.33 -10.67
C TYR A 74 -16.55 13.75 -9.30
N LYS A 75 -16.41 15.04 -9.06
CA LYS A 75 -16.10 15.53 -7.72
C LYS A 75 -17.00 14.89 -6.67
N ASP A 76 -16.43 14.58 -5.50
CA ASP A 76 -17.06 13.90 -4.37
C ASP A 76 -17.36 12.40 -4.58
N TYR A 77 -17.11 11.81 -5.76
CA TYR A 77 -17.07 10.35 -5.93
C TYR A 77 -15.89 9.74 -5.19
N ALA A 78 -16.04 8.46 -4.79
CA ALA A 78 -15.02 7.77 -4.02
C ALA A 78 -13.75 7.47 -4.85
N VAL A 79 -12.58 7.82 -4.30
CA VAL A 79 -11.25 7.48 -4.83
C VAL A 79 -10.66 6.26 -4.13
N ALA A 80 -10.82 6.19 -2.80
CA ALA A 80 -10.34 5.08 -2.01
C ALA A 80 -11.43 4.66 -1.02
N THR A 81 -11.62 3.36 -0.90
CA THR A 81 -12.66 2.79 -0.04
C THR A 81 -12.11 1.65 0.81
N ARG A 82 -12.82 1.34 1.90
CA ARG A 82 -12.69 0.10 2.64
C ARG A 82 -14.05 -0.53 2.89
N HIS A 83 -14.10 -1.86 2.84
CA HIS A 83 -15.32 -2.61 3.06
C HIS A 83 -15.04 -3.85 3.93
N ALA A 84 -15.85 -4.05 4.96
CA ALA A 84 -15.77 -5.27 5.77
C ALA A 84 -16.43 -6.43 5.04
N PHE A 85 -15.68 -7.51 4.81
CA PHE A 85 -16.19 -8.69 4.15
C PHE A 85 -15.75 -9.97 4.88
N GLY A 86 -16.73 -10.77 5.31
CA GLY A 86 -16.46 -11.95 6.13
C GLY A 86 -15.71 -11.60 7.42
N LYS A 87 -14.51 -12.12 7.59
CA LYS A 87 -13.62 -11.83 8.74
C LYS A 87 -12.54 -10.80 8.42
N GLY A 88 -12.52 -10.28 7.21
CA GLY A 88 -11.49 -9.39 6.71
C GLY A 88 -12.03 -8.02 6.32
N THR A 89 -11.12 -7.20 5.83
CA THR A 89 -11.41 -5.89 5.27
C THR A 89 -10.75 -5.76 3.91
N ALA A 90 -11.52 -5.38 2.92
CA ALA A 90 -11.03 -5.12 1.57
C ALA A 90 -10.85 -3.62 1.36
N TYR A 91 -9.78 -3.25 0.68
CA TYR A 91 -9.47 -1.88 0.29
C TYR A 91 -9.43 -1.78 -1.22
N TYR A 92 -9.97 -0.69 -1.77
CA TYR A 92 -9.96 -0.42 -3.20
C TYR A 92 -9.46 1.01 -3.46
N ILE A 93 -8.61 1.15 -4.46
CA ILE A 93 -8.09 2.43 -4.93
C ILE A 93 -8.51 2.59 -6.39
N ALA A 94 -9.32 3.61 -6.67
CA ALA A 94 -9.98 3.87 -7.95
C ALA A 94 -9.19 4.78 -8.90
N ALA A 95 -7.99 5.21 -8.50
CA ALA A 95 -7.21 6.15 -9.28
C ALA A 95 -5.71 5.93 -9.08
N ARG A 96 -4.91 6.40 -10.02
CA ARG A 96 -3.46 6.42 -9.83
C ARG A 96 -3.06 7.64 -9.00
N MET A 97 -3.05 7.45 -7.69
CA MET A 97 -2.54 8.46 -6.75
C MET A 97 -1.01 8.50 -6.74
N ASP A 98 -0.45 9.60 -6.26
CA ASP A 98 0.97 9.71 -5.94
C ASP A 98 1.39 8.73 -4.82
N ALA A 99 2.71 8.68 -4.55
CA ALA A 99 3.25 7.78 -3.54
C ALA A 99 2.71 8.07 -2.12
N ALA A 100 2.44 9.33 -1.79
CA ALA A 100 1.95 9.72 -0.48
C ALA A 100 0.49 9.27 -0.26
N GLY A 101 -0.36 9.44 -1.27
CA GLY A 101 -1.75 8.97 -1.24
C GLY A 101 -1.85 7.45 -1.14
N ASN A 102 -1.09 6.73 -1.96
CA ASN A 102 -1.04 5.27 -1.89
C ASN A 102 -0.53 4.78 -0.53
N ALA A 103 0.57 5.36 -0.03
CA ALA A 103 1.14 4.98 1.27
C ALA A 103 0.14 5.16 2.41
N LYS A 104 -0.73 6.17 2.35
CA LYS A 104 -1.77 6.42 3.35
C LYS A 104 -2.80 5.29 3.38
N VAL A 105 -3.28 4.83 2.23
CA VAL A 105 -4.25 3.72 2.15
C VAL A 105 -3.60 2.41 2.59
N PHE A 106 -2.37 2.13 2.12
CA PHE A 106 -1.64 0.92 2.53
C PHE A 106 -1.34 0.91 4.03
N ARG A 107 -0.96 2.06 4.61
CA ARG A 107 -0.74 2.17 6.05
C ARG A 107 -2.01 1.81 6.82
N ALA A 108 -3.16 2.37 6.45
CA ALA A 108 -4.44 2.05 7.08
C ALA A 108 -4.77 0.56 6.98
N ALA A 109 -4.50 -0.08 5.83
CA ALA A 109 -4.71 -1.51 5.65
C ALA A 109 -3.77 -2.36 6.51
N MET A 110 -2.50 -1.99 6.61
CA MET A 110 -1.50 -2.70 7.44
C MET A 110 -1.81 -2.56 8.93
N GLU A 111 -2.19 -1.37 9.40
CA GLU A 111 -2.63 -1.12 10.78
C GLU A 111 -3.87 -1.96 11.12
N GLN A 112 -4.86 -2.00 10.22
CA GLN A 112 -6.06 -2.83 10.38
C GLN A 112 -5.72 -4.33 10.47
N ALA A 113 -4.70 -4.77 9.72
CA ALA A 113 -4.22 -6.14 9.73
C ALA A 113 -3.32 -6.47 10.93
N GLY A 114 -3.05 -5.51 11.83
CA GLY A 114 -2.14 -5.68 12.96
C GLY A 114 -0.67 -5.79 12.58
N CYS A 115 -0.28 -5.35 11.38
CA CYS A 115 1.10 -5.36 10.95
C CYS A 115 1.91 -4.29 11.68
N THR A 116 3.05 -4.68 12.24
CA THR A 116 4.01 -3.72 12.79
C THR A 116 4.80 -3.06 11.66
N MET A 117 4.70 -1.75 11.55
CA MET A 117 5.47 -0.97 10.59
C MET A 117 6.68 -0.35 11.26
N GLN A 118 7.83 -0.45 10.62
CA GLN A 118 9.03 0.26 11.04
C GLN A 118 9.22 1.53 10.21
N THR A 119 9.69 2.60 10.87
CA THR A 119 10.16 3.79 10.14
C THR A 119 11.62 3.58 9.78
N LEU A 120 11.90 3.52 8.49
CA LEU A 120 13.24 3.29 7.96
C LEU A 120 13.68 4.49 7.12
N PRO A 121 15.00 4.72 6.98
CA PRO A 121 15.52 5.68 6.02
C PRO A 121 15.15 5.31 4.58
N ASP A 122 14.94 6.32 3.73
CA ASP A 122 14.69 6.11 2.30
C ASP A 122 15.78 5.23 1.66
N GLY A 123 15.34 4.24 0.89
CA GLY A 123 16.21 3.29 0.22
C GLY A 123 16.73 2.17 1.12
N VAL A 124 16.15 1.99 2.30
CA VAL A 124 16.36 0.79 3.12
C VAL A 124 15.14 -0.11 3.04
N GLU A 125 15.34 -1.34 2.62
CA GLU A 125 14.34 -2.41 2.63
C GLU A 125 14.48 -3.27 3.89
N TYR A 126 13.33 -3.74 4.40
CA TYR A 126 13.28 -4.53 5.63
C TYR A 126 12.36 -5.76 5.47
N PRO A 127 12.80 -6.83 4.86
CA PRO A 127 12.13 -8.11 4.96
C PRO A 127 12.38 -8.77 6.35
N CYS A 128 11.34 -9.41 6.88
CA CYS A 128 11.40 -10.17 8.12
C CYS A 128 10.96 -11.61 7.85
N ARG A 129 11.58 -12.58 8.51
CA ARG A 129 11.22 -13.99 8.47
C ARG A 129 11.27 -14.55 9.88
N GLU A 130 10.52 -15.63 10.12
CA GLU A 130 10.60 -16.35 11.39
C GLU A 130 10.48 -17.85 11.18
N ASP A 131 11.05 -18.59 12.10
CA ASP A 131 10.87 -20.03 12.30
C ASP A 131 10.55 -20.35 13.77
N GLU A 132 10.57 -21.60 14.15
CA GLU A 132 10.29 -22.03 15.54
C GLU A 132 11.34 -21.52 16.54
N ARG A 133 12.55 -21.23 16.11
CA ARG A 133 13.71 -20.89 16.93
C ARG A 133 13.95 -19.39 17.04
N ALA A 134 13.76 -18.65 15.94
CA ALA A 134 14.22 -17.27 15.84
C ALA A 134 13.36 -16.42 14.92
N VAL A 135 13.52 -15.09 15.06
CA VAL A 135 13.08 -14.07 14.11
C VAL A 135 14.32 -13.52 13.42
N TYR A 136 14.27 -13.41 12.10
CA TYR A 136 15.36 -12.92 11.24
C TYR A 136 14.97 -11.58 10.64
N HIS A 137 15.71 -10.56 10.98
CA HIS A 137 15.52 -9.18 10.53
C HIS A 137 16.58 -8.83 9.48
N PHE A 138 16.18 -8.55 8.25
CA PHE A 138 17.10 -8.18 7.19
C PHE A 138 16.97 -6.68 6.91
N TYR A 139 18.08 -5.98 6.87
CA TYR A 139 18.16 -4.57 6.52
C TYR A 139 19.05 -4.43 5.29
N LEU A 140 18.51 -3.92 4.20
CA LEU A 140 19.17 -3.83 2.90
C LEU A 140 19.22 -2.38 2.45
N ASN A 141 20.40 -1.80 2.41
CA ASN A 141 20.61 -0.47 1.84
C ASN A 141 20.71 -0.58 0.33
N THR A 142 19.69 -0.08 -0.39
CA THR A 142 19.63 -0.11 -1.87
C THR A 142 20.20 1.15 -2.52
N THR A 143 20.91 1.99 -1.74
CA THR A 143 21.44 3.29 -2.21
C THR A 143 22.97 3.35 -2.23
N GLU A 144 23.48 4.39 -2.85
CA GLU A 144 24.93 4.69 -2.94
C GLU A 144 25.48 5.39 -1.69
N THR A 145 24.62 5.75 -0.73
CA THR A 145 25.01 6.47 0.49
C THR A 145 24.82 5.58 1.71
N ASP A 146 25.62 5.80 2.73
CA ASP A 146 25.48 5.12 4.01
C ASP A 146 24.12 5.42 4.65
N LYS A 147 23.54 4.41 5.29
CA LYS A 147 22.26 4.51 6.01
C LYS A 147 22.42 3.98 7.43
N THR A 148 21.85 4.67 8.38
CA THR A 148 21.80 4.20 9.78
C THR A 148 20.42 3.64 10.09
N VAL A 149 20.37 2.43 10.63
CA VAL A 149 19.15 1.72 11.05
C VAL A 149 19.24 1.32 12.51
N THR A 150 18.10 1.23 13.17
CA THR A 150 18.05 0.68 14.53
C THR A 150 17.68 -0.81 14.43
N VAL A 151 18.54 -1.67 14.96
CA VAL A 151 18.36 -3.11 14.94
C VAL A 151 18.06 -3.64 16.34
N PRO A 152 17.30 -4.74 16.48
CA PRO A 152 17.12 -5.43 17.76
C PRO A 152 18.45 -6.05 18.24
N ALA A 153 18.53 -6.35 19.54
CA ALA A 153 19.65 -7.11 20.07
C ALA A 153 19.61 -8.54 19.49
N GLY A 154 20.72 -8.96 18.89
CA GLY A 154 20.82 -10.28 18.26
C GLY A 154 22.20 -10.54 17.66
N LEU A 155 22.29 -11.60 16.86
CA LEU A 155 23.50 -11.97 16.13
C LEU A 155 23.37 -11.54 14.67
N ASP A 156 24.29 -10.69 14.20
CA ASP A 156 24.39 -10.44 12.76
C ASP A 156 25.02 -11.63 12.06
N LEU A 157 24.21 -12.31 11.25
CA LEU A 157 24.58 -13.53 10.55
C LEU A 157 25.65 -13.33 9.46
N LEU A 158 25.79 -12.09 8.95
CA LEU A 158 26.78 -11.77 7.92
C LEU A 158 28.18 -11.58 8.52
N THR A 159 28.26 -11.05 9.72
CA THR A 159 29.56 -10.77 10.38
C THR A 159 29.89 -11.71 11.53
N GLY A 160 28.90 -12.47 12.03
CA GLY A 160 29.02 -13.31 13.22
C GLY A 160 29.17 -12.52 14.53
N LYS A 161 28.83 -11.24 14.55
CA LYS A 161 28.96 -10.39 15.74
C LYS A 161 27.61 -10.10 16.39
N SER A 162 27.60 -9.95 17.71
CA SER A 162 26.42 -9.42 18.40
C SER A 162 26.22 -7.94 18.03
N VAL A 163 24.97 -7.57 17.74
CA VAL A 163 24.57 -6.21 17.38
C VAL A 163 23.35 -5.79 18.20
N SER A 164 23.20 -4.50 18.43
CA SER A 164 22.04 -3.88 19.07
C SER A 164 22.06 -2.37 18.89
N GLY A 165 20.90 -1.77 18.71
CA GLY A 165 20.77 -0.32 18.53
C GLY A 165 21.16 0.16 17.13
N GLU A 166 21.88 1.26 17.02
CA GLU A 166 22.23 1.84 15.73
C GLU A 166 23.32 1.06 15.00
N VAL A 167 23.06 0.72 13.76
CA VAL A 167 24.00 0.08 12.83
C VAL A 167 24.05 0.88 11.54
N THR A 168 25.27 1.18 11.08
CA THR A 168 25.48 1.83 9.78
C THR A 168 25.67 0.79 8.70
N LEU A 169 24.77 0.81 7.71
CA LEU A 169 24.86 0.04 6.48
C LEU A 169 25.60 0.88 5.45
N GLY A 170 26.79 0.45 5.04
CA GLY A 170 27.51 1.11 3.96
C GLY A 170 26.73 1.09 2.64
N ARG A 171 27.25 1.75 1.61
CA ARG A 171 26.71 1.73 0.25
C ARG A 171 26.38 0.31 -0.19
N TYR A 172 25.13 0.05 -0.58
CA TYR A 172 24.60 -1.28 -0.96
C TYR A 172 24.88 -2.38 0.09
N GLY A 173 25.09 -1.97 1.34
CA GLY A 173 25.37 -2.85 2.45
C GLY A 173 24.11 -3.51 3.01
N ALA A 174 24.33 -4.57 3.78
CA ALA A 174 23.25 -5.32 4.44
C ALA A 174 23.63 -5.69 5.86
N CYS A 175 22.61 -5.95 6.68
CA CYS A 175 22.73 -6.57 8.00
C CYS A 175 21.61 -7.61 8.15
N ALA A 176 21.91 -8.78 8.70
CA ALA A 176 20.95 -9.84 8.91
C ALA A 176 20.98 -10.28 10.38
N VAL A 177 20.02 -9.84 11.16
CA VAL A 177 20.00 -10.04 12.61
C VAL A 177 19.09 -11.22 12.99
N GLU A 178 19.68 -12.24 13.59
CA GLU A 178 18.95 -13.34 14.24
C GLU A 178 18.64 -12.96 15.68
N VAL A 179 17.35 -13.03 16.03
CA VAL A 179 16.86 -12.84 17.40
C VAL A 179 16.20 -14.13 17.87
N LEU A 180 16.78 -14.81 18.85
CA LEU A 180 16.22 -16.03 19.42
C LEU A 180 14.92 -15.75 20.18
N LYS A 181 13.95 -16.66 20.07
CA LYS A 181 12.66 -16.61 20.76
C LYS A 181 12.78 -17.05 22.21
#